data_ecf624120da7a83001cdae04fd67ae13
#
_entry.id   ecf624120da7a83001cdae04fd67ae13
#
_cell.length_a   1.000
_cell.length_b   1.000
_cell.length_c   1.000
_cell.angle_alpha   90.00
_cell.angle_beta   90.00
_cell.angle_gamma   90.00
#
_symmetry.space_group_name_H-M   'P 1'
#
loop_
_entity.id
_entity.type
_entity.pdbx_description
1 polymer ?
#
loop_
_entity_poly.entity_id
_entity_poly.type
_entity_poly.pdbx_seq_one_letter_code
_entity_poly.pdbx_strand_id
1 'polypeptide(L)'
;MFRKKTIVWIIIIVAIIASGYFFVQSRKPKNEYTTVEVKKGNILQTVSVTGELVSEDQVDLAFKISGRVRTINVDINDQVTRGQLLASVEPGTLNAELKQAQEQVKFQKETLENMKLSKNEDTFSKEQRDAQRAQIRAAEANVSTILARFGDNRLFSPIDGIVLKRNVELGEIVLPTNPILSIGNPKNLIIESNVPESDIAKISVDQKADVTFDALPSDRIFETTVISIDPSSTVIQDVVSYRIKLNLASADDVLKPGMSANIDVKTSAKEDVLMIPIRAVKTEGKQKFVDILIDAQKNITRRENIQTGLTGDEGMIEVVSGLEVGQQMITFVKTQ
;
A
#
# COMPACT_ATOMS: atom_id res chain seq x y z
N MET A 1 -48.20 59.26 65.17
CA MET A 1 -46.80 58.85 65.20
C MET A 1 -46.53 57.48 64.45
N PHE A 2 -47.54 56.71 64.15
CA PHE A 2 -47.50 55.39 63.53
C PHE A 2 -47.23 55.38 61.99
N ARG A 3 -47.66 56.42 61.27
CA ARG A 3 -47.50 56.45 59.76
C ARG A 3 -46.10 56.65 59.26
N LYS A 4 -45.17 57.24 60.00
CA LYS A 4 -43.79 57.45 59.57
C LYS A 4 -42.95 56.14 59.67
N LYS A 5 -43.24 55.30 60.64
CA LYS A 5 -42.51 54.01 60.79
C LYS A 5 -42.89 53.01 59.70
N THR A 6 -44.16 52.98 59.26
CA THR A 6 -44.59 52.07 58.17
C THR A 6 -43.98 52.44 56.81
N ILE A 7 -43.81 53.74 56.51
CA ILE A 7 -43.16 54.21 55.27
C ILE A 7 -41.69 53.81 55.25
N VAL A 8 -40.98 53.91 56.37
CA VAL A 8 -39.59 53.50 56.48
C VAL A 8 -39.42 52.01 56.25
N TRP A 9 -40.29 51.17 56.76
CA TRP A 9 -40.27 49.71 56.53
C TRP A 9 -40.58 49.35 55.11
N ILE A 10 -41.49 50.05 54.42
CA ILE A 10 -41.75 49.82 52.99
C ILE A 10 -40.53 50.18 52.14
N ILE A 11 -39.84 51.29 52.44
CA ILE A 11 -38.63 51.71 51.75
C ILE A 11 -37.46 50.64 51.89
N ILE A 12 -37.32 50.12 53.12
CA ILE A 12 -36.36 49.07 53.42
C ILE A 12 -36.65 47.78 52.64
N ILE A 13 -37.91 47.37 52.57
CA ILE A 13 -38.33 46.15 51.82
C ILE A 13 -38.09 46.35 50.31
N VAL A 14 -38.46 47.56 49.80
CA VAL A 14 -38.19 47.88 48.37
C VAL A 14 -36.71 47.92 48.09
N ALA A 15 -35.86 48.45 48.98
CA ALA A 15 -34.38 48.45 48.82
C ALA A 15 -33.79 47.04 48.87
N ILE A 16 -34.33 46.16 49.75
CA ILE A 16 -33.90 44.75 49.81
C ILE A 16 -34.31 43.99 48.53
N ILE A 17 -35.51 44.20 48.01
CA ILE A 17 -35.98 43.60 46.77
C ILE A 17 -35.18 44.11 45.59
N ALA A 18 -34.91 45.43 45.51
CA ALA A 18 -34.06 46.01 44.45
C ALA A 18 -32.63 45.53 44.56
N SER A 19 -32.05 45.44 45.75
CA SER A 19 -30.68 44.84 45.94
C SER A 19 -30.64 43.38 45.62
N GLY A 20 -31.68 42.60 46.00
CA GLY A 20 -31.75 41.18 45.60
C GLY A 20 -31.89 40.99 44.09
N TYR A 21 -32.71 41.82 43.43
CA TYR A 21 -32.87 41.82 42.00
C TYR A 21 -31.51 42.16 41.27
N PHE A 22 -30.84 43.20 41.76
CA PHE A 22 -29.52 43.60 41.23
C PHE A 22 -28.44 42.54 41.48
N PHE A 23 -28.47 41.86 42.63
CA PHE A 23 -27.55 40.79 42.99
C PHE A 23 -27.79 39.51 42.18
N VAL A 24 -29.04 39.15 41.87
CA VAL A 24 -29.37 38.03 40.99
C VAL A 24 -29.01 38.32 39.53
N GLN A 25 -29.21 39.56 39.07
CA GLN A 25 -28.85 39.99 37.73
C GLN A 25 -27.32 40.09 37.52
N SER A 26 -26.57 40.34 38.59
CA SER A 26 -25.08 40.37 38.60
C SER A 26 -24.42 38.99 38.54
N ARG A 27 -25.22 37.91 38.82
CA ARG A 27 -24.74 36.52 38.81
C ARG A 27 -25.02 35.79 37.51
N LYS A 28 -25.17 36.46 36.36
CA LYS A 28 -25.18 35.75 35.07
C LYS A 28 -23.80 35.10 34.89
N PRO A 29 -23.76 33.78 34.69
CA PRO A 29 -22.48 33.10 34.45
C PRO A 29 -21.76 33.77 33.27
N LYS A 30 -20.54 34.19 33.50
CA LYS A 30 -19.74 34.81 32.48
C LYS A 30 -19.12 33.67 31.66
N ASN A 31 -19.73 33.35 30.53
CA ASN A 31 -19.17 32.37 29.62
C ASN A 31 -17.85 32.92 29.06
N GLU A 32 -16.81 32.14 29.18
CA GLU A 32 -15.52 32.41 28.52
C GLU A 32 -15.53 31.70 27.18
N TYR A 33 -15.44 32.48 26.10
CA TYR A 33 -15.46 31.96 24.75
C TYR A 33 -14.02 31.86 24.20
N THR A 34 -13.65 30.71 23.73
CA THR A 34 -12.47 30.58 22.86
C THR A 34 -12.94 30.78 21.42
N THR A 35 -12.40 31.77 20.74
CA THR A 35 -12.79 32.11 19.38
C THR A 35 -11.63 31.92 18.40
N VAL A 36 -11.96 31.67 17.15
CA VAL A 36 -11.04 31.64 16.02
C VAL A 36 -11.63 32.49 14.90
N GLU A 37 -10.79 33.30 14.28
CA GLU A 37 -11.16 34.16 13.17
C GLU A 37 -11.26 33.38 11.87
N VAL A 38 -12.28 33.66 11.07
CA VAL A 38 -12.42 33.16 9.68
C VAL A 38 -11.36 33.78 8.81
N LYS A 39 -10.49 32.97 8.24
CA LYS A 39 -9.40 33.42 7.36
C LYS A 39 -9.49 32.75 6.01
N LYS A 40 -8.92 33.40 5.01
CA LYS A 40 -8.64 32.77 3.74
C LYS A 40 -7.27 32.07 3.80
N GLY A 41 -7.20 30.94 3.11
CA GLY A 41 -5.96 30.20 3.00
C GLY A 41 -6.08 29.05 2.02
N ASN A 42 -5.04 28.24 1.95
CA ASN A 42 -5.00 27.08 1.09
C ASN A 42 -5.36 25.82 1.90
N ILE A 43 -6.25 25.01 1.36
CA ILE A 43 -6.61 23.72 1.94
C ILE A 43 -6.03 22.63 1.05
N LEU A 44 -5.26 21.73 1.67
CA LEU A 44 -4.73 20.52 1.05
C LEU A 44 -5.38 19.33 1.72
N GLN A 45 -5.83 18.38 0.92
CA GLN A 45 -6.28 17.07 1.36
C GLN A 45 -5.30 16.03 0.86
N THR A 46 -4.76 15.22 1.77
CA THR A 46 -3.88 14.11 1.44
C THR A 46 -4.51 12.78 1.82
N VAL A 47 -4.03 11.74 1.21
CA VAL A 47 -4.24 10.35 1.65
C VAL A 47 -2.89 9.82 2.08
N SER A 48 -2.75 9.54 3.37
CA SER A 48 -1.53 9.00 3.96
C SER A 48 -1.59 7.48 3.97
N VAL A 49 -0.61 6.86 3.35
CA VAL A 49 -0.46 5.39 3.28
C VAL A 49 0.99 4.99 3.46
N THR A 50 1.23 3.74 3.81
CA THR A 50 2.58 3.18 3.87
C THR A 50 2.86 2.32 2.65
N GLY A 51 4.12 2.27 2.25
CA GLY A 51 4.58 1.50 1.11
C GLY A 51 5.98 0.95 1.32
N GLU A 52 6.48 0.28 0.30
CA GLU A 52 7.82 -0.28 0.26
C GLU A 52 8.50 0.13 -1.04
N LEU A 53 9.79 0.46 -0.94
CA LEU A 53 10.63 0.74 -2.08
C LEU A 53 11.06 -0.59 -2.71
N VAL A 54 10.72 -0.82 -3.98
CA VAL A 54 11.06 -2.04 -4.72
C VAL A 54 11.80 -1.70 -6.01
N SER A 55 12.55 -2.66 -6.54
CA SER A 55 13.05 -2.53 -7.90
C SER A 55 11.93 -2.83 -8.88
N GLU A 56 11.69 -1.97 -9.88
CA GLU A 56 10.63 -2.14 -10.87
C GLU A 56 10.78 -3.45 -11.65
N ASP A 57 12.03 -3.84 -11.94
CA ASP A 57 12.38 -5.04 -12.69
C ASP A 57 12.70 -6.22 -11.76
N GLN A 58 12.25 -6.24 -10.50
CA GLN A 58 12.56 -7.33 -9.59
C GLN A 58 11.88 -8.62 -10.00
N VAL A 59 12.67 -9.70 -10.02
CA VAL A 59 12.18 -11.06 -10.26
C VAL A 59 12.64 -11.98 -9.14
N ASP A 60 11.68 -12.62 -8.49
CA ASP A 60 11.92 -13.63 -7.48
C ASP A 60 12.01 -15.02 -8.14
N LEU A 61 13.11 -15.69 -7.91
CA LEU A 61 13.44 -16.95 -8.57
C LEU A 61 13.32 -18.12 -7.61
N ALA A 62 12.58 -19.14 -8.01
CA ALA A 62 12.44 -20.42 -7.31
C ALA A 62 12.75 -21.58 -8.25
N PHE A 63 13.18 -22.72 -7.71
CA PHE A 63 13.27 -23.96 -8.51
C PHE A 63 11.86 -24.48 -8.82
N LYS A 64 11.71 -25.12 -9.98
CA LYS A 64 10.47 -25.78 -10.37
C LYS A 64 10.26 -27.13 -9.69
N ILE A 65 11.33 -27.69 -9.13
CA ILE A 65 11.33 -28.98 -8.45
C ILE A 65 11.92 -28.86 -7.05
N SER A 66 11.52 -29.74 -6.14
CA SER A 66 12.18 -29.87 -4.85
C SER A 66 13.50 -30.63 -4.98
N GLY A 67 14.51 -30.23 -4.20
CA GLY A 67 15.80 -30.89 -4.18
C GLY A 67 16.76 -30.27 -3.21
N ARG A 68 17.91 -30.95 -2.99
CA ARG A 68 19.02 -30.39 -2.21
C ARG A 68 19.86 -29.47 -3.09
N VAL A 69 20.15 -28.27 -2.63
CA VAL A 69 21.00 -27.31 -3.34
C VAL A 69 22.43 -27.87 -3.44
N ARG A 70 22.89 -28.02 -4.68
CA ARG A 70 24.22 -28.57 -5.01
C ARG A 70 25.25 -27.48 -5.23
N THR A 71 24.88 -26.42 -5.94
CA THR A 71 25.76 -25.28 -6.22
C THR A 71 24.98 -23.98 -6.15
N ILE A 72 25.66 -22.95 -5.65
CA ILE A 72 25.25 -21.56 -5.74
C ILE A 72 26.44 -20.83 -6.34
N ASN A 73 26.25 -20.19 -7.50
CA ASN A 73 27.32 -19.57 -8.28
C ASN A 73 27.36 -18.05 -8.16
N VAL A 74 26.47 -17.49 -7.33
CA VAL A 74 26.32 -16.04 -7.12
C VAL A 74 26.07 -15.72 -5.66
N ASP A 75 26.48 -14.53 -5.25
CA ASP A 75 26.20 -13.99 -3.92
C ASP A 75 25.47 -12.65 -4.01
N ILE A 76 25.02 -12.14 -2.86
CA ILE A 76 24.36 -10.83 -2.76
C ILE A 76 25.28 -9.74 -3.32
N ASN A 77 24.73 -8.82 -4.11
CA ASN A 77 25.40 -7.75 -4.88
C ASN A 77 26.18 -8.21 -6.12
N ASP A 78 26.21 -9.49 -6.47
CA ASP A 78 26.82 -9.93 -7.72
C ASP A 78 25.99 -9.46 -8.92
N GLN A 79 26.69 -8.97 -9.95
CA GLN A 79 26.08 -8.70 -11.25
C GLN A 79 25.84 -10.01 -11.99
N VAL A 80 24.65 -10.13 -12.56
CA VAL A 80 24.23 -11.29 -13.34
C VAL A 80 23.69 -10.86 -14.68
N THR A 81 23.92 -11.72 -15.69
CA THR A 81 23.40 -11.52 -17.04
C THR A 81 22.29 -12.52 -17.34
N ARG A 82 21.38 -12.13 -18.23
CA ARG A 82 20.31 -13.00 -18.70
C ARG A 82 20.88 -14.32 -19.25
N GLY A 83 20.35 -15.46 -18.78
CA GLY A 83 20.81 -16.80 -19.15
C GLY A 83 22.00 -17.31 -18.33
N GLN A 84 22.54 -16.54 -17.39
CA GLN A 84 23.60 -17.00 -16.49
C GLN A 84 23.06 -18.04 -15.50
N LEU A 85 23.84 -19.13 -15.29
CA LEU A 85 23.52 -20.14 -14.29
C LEU A 85 23.80 -19.62 -12.88
N LEU A 86 22.76 -19.55 -12.04
CA LEU A 86 22.81 -19.01 -10.69
C LEU A 86 22.96 -20.08 -9.62
N ALA A 87 22.18 -21.15 -9.72
CA ALA A 87 22.19 -22.22 -8.76
C ALA A 87 21.74 -23.55 -9.40
N SER A 88 22.04 -24.66 -8.73
CA SER A 88 21.56 -25.98 -9.14
C SER A 88 21.17 -26.84 -7.94
N VAL A 89 20.17 -27.70 -8.14
CA VAL A 89 19.78 -28.72 -7.16
C VAL A 89 20.23 -30.11 -7.63
N GLU A 90 20.37 -31.03 -6.70
CA GLU A 90 20.65 -32.44 -7.02
C GLU A 90 19.49 -33.02 -7.81
N PRO A 91 19.78 -33.77 -8.88
CA PRO A 91 18.72 -34.33 -9.73
C PRO A 91 17.94 -35.48 -9.06
N GLY A 92 18.24 -35.84 -7.81
CA GLY A 92 17.56 -36.91 -7.07
C GLY A 92 17.53 -38.22 -7.85
N THR A 93 16.32 -38.77 -8.07
CA THR A 93 16.10 -40.03 -8.78
C THR A 93 16.19 -39.90 -10.30
N LEU A 94 16.22 -38.69 -10.87
CA LEU A 94 16.19 -38.46 -12.33
C LEU A 94 17.29 -39.17 -13.08
N ASN A 95 18.51 -39.30 -12.50
CA ASN A 95 19.60 -40.06 -13.11
C ASN A 95 19.24 -41.54 -13.28
N ALA A 96 18.62 -42.16 -12.29
CA ALA A 96 18.18 -43.55 -12.35
C ALA A 96 17.02 -43.72 -13.34
N GLU A 97 16.06 -42.78 -13.34
CA GLU A 97 14.94 -42.74 -14.29
C GLU A 97 15.42 -42.61 -15.73
N LEU A 98 16.39 -41.72 -15.98
CA LEU A 98 17.00 -41.54 -17.30
C LEU A 98 17.66 -42.81 -17.76
N LYS A 99 18.49 -43.44 -16.90
CA LYS A 99 19.17 -44.69 -17.23
C LYS A 99 18.17 -45.80 -17.56
N GLN A 100 17.11 -45.93 -16.75
CA GLN A 100 16.05 -46.92 -17.01
C GLN A 100 15.35 -46.66 -18.35
N ALA A 101 15.02 -45.41 -18.67
CA ALA A 101 14.38 -45.08 -19.93
C ALA A 101 15.29 -45.33 -21.13
N GLN A 102 16.59 -45.03 -20.98
CA GLN A 102 17.60 -45.32 -22.02
C GLN A 102 17.74 -46.86 -22.28
N GLU A 103 17.78 -47.67 -21.22
CA GLU A 103 17.81 -49.11 -21.35
C GLU A 103 16.54 -49.65 -22.03
N GLN A 104 15.38 -49.00 -21.75
CA GLN A 104 14.12 -49.36 -22.43
C GLN A 104 14.18 -49.06 -23.95
N VAL A 105 14.71 -47.91 -24.35
CA VAL A 105 14.95 -47.58 -25.78
C VAL A 105 15.88 -48.60 -26.43
N LYS A 106 16.96 -48.98 -25.74
CA LYS A 106 17.91 -49.97 -26.22
C LYS A 106 17.24 -51.32 -26.44
N PHE A 107 16.49 -51.77 -25.46
CA PHE A 107 15.72 -53.07 -25.56
C PHE A 107 14.76 -53.07 -26.75
N GLN A 108 14.01 -51.96 -26.96
CA GLN A 108 13.05 -51.89 -28.09
C GLN A 108 13.80 -51.89 -29.45
N LYS A 109 14.98 -51.25 -29.53
CA LYS A 109 15.82 -51.22 -30.73
C LYS A 109 16.40 -52.62 -31.05
N GLU A 110 16.92 -53.32 -30.04
CA GLU A 110 17.42 -54.68 -30.16
C GLU A 110 16.31 -55.67 -30.60
N THR A 111 15.08 -55.48 -30.06
CA THR A 111 13.90 -56.27 -30.49
C THR A 111 13.60 -56.02 -31.97
N LEU A 112 13.64 -54.80 -32.46
CA LEU A 112 13.44 -54.50 -33.88
C LEU A 112 14.55 -55.09 -34.75
N GLU A 113 15.81 -55.05 -34.27
CA GLU A 113 16.92 -55.63 -34.98
C GLU A 113 16.80 -57.14 -35.09
N ASN A 114 16.41 -57.85 -34.02
CA ASN A 114 16.12 -59.27 -34.02
C ASN A 114 14.97 -59.62 -34.98
N MET A 115 13.93 -58.77 -35.09
CA MET A 115 12.87 -58.91 -36.10
C MET A 115 13.35 -58.82 -37.54
N LYS A 116 14.43 -58.03 -37.80
CA LYS A 116 15.02 -57.87 -39.13
C LYS A 116 16.00 -59.02 -39.47
N LEU A 117 16.71 -59.53 -38.46
CA LEU A 117 17.71 -60.58 -38.62
C LEU A 117 17.09 -61.98 -38.72
N SER A 118 15.77 -62.13 -38.48
CA SER A 118 15.08 -63.40 -38.61
C SER A 118 15.22 -63.94 -40.06
N LYS A 119 15.75 -65.14 -40.21
CA LYS A 119 16.07 -65.79 -41.50
C LYS A 119 14.86 -66.08 -42.38
N ASN A 120 13.66 -66.07 -41.84
CA ASN A 120 12.40 -66.20 -42.60
C ASN A 120 11.77 -64.81 -42.75
N GLU A 121 11.78 -64.27 -43.96
CA GLU A 121 11.17 -62.92 -44.25
C GLU A 121 9.70 -62.82 -43.87
N ASP A 122 8.96 -63.96 -43.77
CA ASP A 122 7.57 -64.03 -43.41
C ASP A 122 7.31 -64.13 -41.88
N THR A 123 8.36 -64.20 -41.03
CA THR A 123 8.18 -64.37 -39.58
C THR A 123 7.56 -63.15 -38.91
N PHE A 124 7.83 -61.94 -39.42
CA PHE A 124 7.29 -60.69 -38.91
C PHE A 124 6.72 -59.83 -40.02
N SER A 125 5.44 -59.48 -39.90
CA SER A 125 4.77 -58.66 -40.90
C SER A 125 5.31 -57.23 -40.90
N LYS A 126 5.05 -56.48 -41.98
CA LYS A 126 5.36 -55.07 -42.05
C LYS A 126 4.70 -54.29 -40.93
N GLU A 127 3.44 -54.60 -40.61
CA GLU A 127 2.63 -53.98 -39.56
C GLU A 127 3.26 -54.21 -38.17
N GLN A 128 3.81 -55.41 -37.92
CA GLN A 128 4.50 -55.74 -36.66
C GLN A 128 5.77 -54.94 -36.50
N ARG A 129 6.57 -54.78 -37.57
CA ARG A 129 7.78 -53.95 -37.57
C ARG A 129 7.46 -52.47 -37.43
N ASP A 130 6.34 -51.99 -38.00
CA ASP A 130 5.90 -50.62 -37.87
C ASP A 130 5.34 -50.33 -36.46
N ALA A 131 4.63 -51.30 -35.86
CA ALA A 131 4.24 -51.25 -34.45
C ALA A 131 5.48 -51.14 -33.52
N GLN A 132 6.53 -51.94 -33.77
CA GLN A 132 7.76 -51.91 -32.99
C GLN A 132 8.49 -50.57 -33.14
N ARG A 133 8.51 -49.97 -34.34
CA ARG A 133 9.02 -48.62 -34.56
C ARG A 133 8.25 -47.56 -33.79
N ALA A 134 6.91 -47.70 -33.68
CA ALA A 134 6.07 -46.84 -32.86
C ALA A 134 6.43 -46.96 -31.38
N GLN A 135 6.73 -48.15 -30.87
CA GLN A 135 7.16 -48.34 -29.47
C GLN A 135 8.53 -47.70 -29.20
N ILE A 136 9.48 -47.78 -30.18
CA ILE A 136 10.77 -47.09 -30.08
C ILE A 136 10.55 -45.59 -29.97
N ARG A 137 9.72 -44.99 -30.82
CA ARG A 137 9.43 -43.55 -30.77
C ARG A 137 8.82 -43.14 -29.43
N ALA A 138 7.91 -43.94 -28.87
CA ALA A 138 7.32 -43.70 -27.59
C ALA A 138 8.35 -43.75 -26.44
N ALA A 139 9.26 -44.72 -26.47
CA ALA A 139 10.35 -44.83 -25.51
C ALA A 139 11.36 -43.68 -25.65
N GLU A 140 11.69 -43.23 -26.86
CA GLU A 140 12.56 -42.06 -27.12
C GLU A 140 11.88 -40.75 -26.65
N ALA A 141 10.56 -40.60 -26.83
CA ALA A 141 9.80 -39.48 -26.29
C ALA A 141 9.82 -39.44 -24.75
N ASN A 142 9.78 -40.60 -24.09
CA ASN A 142 9.96 -40.70 -22.66
C ASN A 142 11.33 -40.23 -22.19
N VAL A 143 12.42 -40.67 -22.87
CA VAL A 143 13.78 -40.17 -22.60
C VAL A 143 13.85 -38.63 -22.76
N SER A 144 13.24 -38.08 -23.82
CA SER A 144 13.20 -36.65 -24.06
C SER A 144 12.45 -35.89 -22.92
N THR A 145 11.36 -36.47 -22.42
CA THR A 145 10.61 -35.90 -21.29
C THR A 145 11.47 -35.85 -20.01
N ILE A 146 12.22 -36.93 -19.73
CA ILE A 146 13.11 -36.98 -18.56
C ILE A 146 14.25 -35.96 -18.71
N LEU A 147 14.84 -35.86 -19.90
CA LEU A 147 15.90 -34.87 -20.21
C LEU A 147 15.38 -33.42 -20.03
N ALA A 148 14.14 -33.13 -20.41
CA ALA A 148 13.56 -31.81 -20.17
C ALA A 148 13.49 -31.48 -18.67
N ARG A 149 13.15 -32.48 -17.81
CA ARG A 149 13.16 -32.29 -16.35
C ARG A 149 14.55 -32.02 -15.79
N PHE A 150 15.62 -32.44 -16.43
CA PHE A 150 17.00 -32.07 -16.06
C PHE A 150 17.26 -30.57 -16.24
N GLY A 151 16.52 -29.88 -17.12
CA GLY A 151 16.54 -28.43 -17.23
C GLY A 151 16.03 -27.74 -15.96
N ASP A 152 15.06 -28.32 -15.29
CA ASP A 152 14.43 -27.77 -14.09
C ASP A 152 15.33 -27.84 -12.84
N ASN A 153 16.43 -28.62 -12.87
CA ASN A 153 17.42 -28.66 -11.78
C ASN A 153 18.32 -27.40 -11.76
N ARG A 154 18.29 -26.58 -12.77
CA ARG A 154 19.17 -25.43 -12.95
C ARG A 154 18.33 -24.16 -12.92
N LEU A 155 18.80 -23.19 -12.18
CA LEU A 155 18.20 -21.88 -12.10
C LEU A 155 19.04 -20.87 -12.87
N PHE A 156 18.42 -20.25 -13.86
CA PHE A 156 19.07 -19.24 -14.71
C PHE A 156 18.42 -17.87 -14.45
N SER A 157 19.22 -16.81 -14.64
CA SER A 157 18.68 -15.46 -14.60
C SER A 157 17.81 -15.18 -15.84
N PRO A 158 16.58 -14.71 -15.68
CA PRO A 158 15.71 -14.28 -16.80
C PRO A 158 16.04 -12.86 -17.30
N ILE A 159 16.74 -12.06 -16.49
CA ILE A 159 17.07 -10.65 -16.75
C ILE A 159 18.55 -10.36 -16.47
N ASP A 160 19.02 -9.21 -16.95
CA ASP A 160 20.27 -8.60 -16.48
C ASP A 160 19.98 -7.82 -15.20
N GLY A 161 20.89 -7.88 -14.21
CA GLY A 161 20.65 -7.16 -12.94
C GLY A 161 21.67 -7.50 -11.87
N ILE A 162 21.29 -7.28 -10.62
CA ILE A 162 22.09 -7.58 -9.43
C ILE A 162 21.29 -8.50 -8.51
N VAL A 163 21.97 -9.41 -7.83
CA VAL A 163 21.35 -10.25 -6.79
C VAL A 163 21.02 -9.38 -5.57
N LEU A 164 19.73 -9.16 -5.34
CA LEU A 164 19.22 -8.34 -4.22
C LEU A 164 19.09 -9.16 -2.94
N LYS A 165 18.62 -10.41 -3.05
CA LYS A 165 18.43 -11.33 -1.92
C LYS A 165 18.86 -12.74 -2.27
N ARG A 166 19.42 -13.44 -1.30
CA ARG A 166 19.75 -14.87 -1.35
C ARG A 166 19.18 -15.54 -0.09
N ASN A 167 18.12 -16.32 -0.27
CA ASN A 167 17.37 -16.98 0.80
C ASN A 167 17.63 -18.49 0.83
N VAL A 168 18.84 -18.91 0.49
CA VAL A 168 19.19 -20.33 0.42
C VAL A 168 20.67 -20.54 0.70
N GLU A 169 20.99 -21.67 1.33
CA GLU A 169 22.34 -22.11 1.61
C GLU A 169 22.69 -23.40 0.88
N LEU A 170 23.99 -23.64 0.68
CA LEU A 170 24.50 -24.86 0.06
C LEU A 170 24.11 -26.09 0.91
N GLY A 171 23.53 -27.10 0.27
CA GLY A 171 23.08 -28.33 0.94
C GLY A 171 21.68 -28.24 1.55
N GLU A 172 21.03 -27.09 1.51
CA GLU A 172 19.64 -26.91 1.98
C GLU A 172 18.64 -27.57 1.02
N ILE A 173 17.50 -28.01 1.53
CA ILE A 173 16.43 -28.58 0.73
C ILE A 173 15.43 -27.47 0.40
N VAL A 174 15.25 -27.22 -0.90
CA VAL A 174 14.34 -26.19 -1.42
C VAL A 174 13.05 -26.77 -1.95
N LEU A 175 11.99 -25.97 -1.88
CA LEU A 175 10.66 -26.28 -2.41
C LEU A 175 10.29 -25.31 -3.54
N PRO A 176 9.47 -25.72 -4.53
CA PRO A 176 9.09 -24.86 -5.65
C PRO A 176 8.34 -23.58 -5.27
N THR A 177 7.74 -23.56 -4.07
CA THR A 177 6.95 -22.42 -3.57
C THR A 177 7.79 -21.30 -2.97
N ASN A 178 9.06 -21.59 -2.64
CA ASN A 178 9.92 -20.65 -1.90
C ASN A 178 10.92 -20.00 -2.84
N PRO A 179 10.87 -18.67 -3.03
CA PRO A 179 11.89 -17.95 -3.78
C PRO A 179 13.22 -18.03 -3.04
N ILE A 180 14.26 -18.39 -3.79
CA ILE A 180 15.63 -18.57 -3.27
C ILE A 180 16.56 -17.42 -3.61
N LEU A 181 16.33 -16.74 -4.73
CA LEU A 181 17.09 -15.57 -5.19
C LEU A 181 16.12 -14.50 -5.67
N SER A 182 16.44 -13.24 -5.38
CA SER A 182 15.76 -12.08 -5.98
C SER A 182 16.79 -11.30 -6.79
N ILE A 183 16.46 -11.01 -8.04
CA ILE A 183 17.30 -10.24 -8.95
C ILE A 183 16.54 -8.99 -9.38
N GLY A 184 17.21 -7.86 -9.46
CA GLY A 184 16.61 -6.61 -9.91
C GLY A 184 17.66 -5.56 -10.23
N ASN A 185 17.20 -4.40 -10.69
CA ASN A 185 18.05 -3.24 -10.92
C ASN A 185 17.90 -2.26 -9.74
N PRO A 186 18.91 -2.09 -8.88
CA PRO A 186 18.80 -1.19 -7.73
C PRO A 186 18.72 0.30 -8.10
N LYS A 187 18.89 0.64 -9.38
CA LYS A 187 18.75 2.03 -9.87
C LYS A 187 17.36 2.35 -10.40
N ASN A 188 16.58 1.33 -10.74
CA ASN A 188 15.21 1.49 -11.23
C ASN A 188 14.25 1.18 -10.08
N LEU A 189 14.04 2.19 -9.23
CA LEU A 189 13.26 2.04 -8.01
C LEU A 189 11.89 2.68 -8.17
N ILE A 190 10.87 1.97 -7.71
CA ILE A 190 9.51 2.44 -7.57
C ILE A 190 9.03 2.20 -6.14
N ILE A 191 8.03 2.95 -5.73
CA ILE A 191 7.37 2.72 -4.45
C ILE A 191 6.05 2.02 -4.73
N GLU A 192 5.83 0.87 -4.10
CA GLU A 192 4.54 0.18 -4.11
C GLU A 192 3.82 0.40 -2.78
N SER A 193 2.54 0.72 -2.84
CA SER A 193 1.70 0.91 -1.67
C SER A 193 0.32 0.29 -1.88
N ASN A 194 -0.29 -0.16 -0.79
CA ASN A 194 -1.64 -0.70 -0.79
C ASN A 194 -2.58 0.32 -0.13
N VAL A 195 -3.50 0.86 -0.91
CA VAL A 195 -4.47 1.88 -0.50
C VAL A 195 -5.80 1.21 -0.18
N PRO A 196 -6.40 1.43 0.99
CA PRO A 196 -7.73 0.91 1.32
C PRO A 196 -8.81 1.39 0.33
N GLU A 197 -9.84 0.56 0.11
CA GLU A 197 -10.97 0.86 -0.77
C GLU A 197 -11.68 2.18 -0.41
N SER A 198 -11.69 2.56 0.87
CA SER A 198 -12.27 3.84 1.33
C SER A 198 -11.58 5.07 0.75
N ASP A 199 -10.32 4.97 0.37
CA ASP A 199 -9.48 6.10 -0.02
C ASP A 199 -9.05 6.08 -1.49
N ILE A 200 -9.09 4.91 -2.14
CA ILE A 200 -8.64 4.78 -3.55
C ILE A 200 -9.44 5.66 -4.51
N ALA A 201 -10.72 5.91 -4.23
CA ALA A 201 -11.56 6.78 -5.06
C ALA A 201 -11.09 8.25 -5.11
N LYS A 202 -10.22 8.66 -4.17
CA LYS A 202 -9.63 10.01 -4.10
C LYS A 202 -8.31 10.10 -4.87
N ILE A 203 -7.69 8.96 -5.20
CA ILE A 203 -6.38 8.88 -5.84
C ILE A 203 -6.56 8.71 -7.35
N SER A 204 -5.74 9.40 -8.12
CA SER A 204 -5.67 9.31 -9.57
C SER A 204 -4.22 9.26 -10.04
N VAL A 205 -4.01 8.68 -11.22
CA VAL A 205 -2.71 8.73 -11.90
C VAL A 205 -2.31 10.19 -12.14
N ASP A 206 -1.02 10.48 -12.15
CA ASP A 206 -0.38 11.79 -12.25
C ASP A 206 -0.52 12.69 -11.01
N GLN A 207 -1.15 12.23 -9.93
CA GLN A 207 -1.12 12.98 -8.66
C GLN A 207 0.27 12.96 -8.03
N LYS A 208 0.67 14.09 -7.47
CA LYS A 208 1.91 14.24 -6.72
C LYS A 208 1.76 13.69 -5.32
N ALA A 209 2.83 13.13 -4.80
CA ALA A 209 2.92 12.68 -3.42
C ALA A 209 4.26 13.07 -2.82
N ASP A 210 4.24 13.37 -1.53
CA ASP A 210 5.43 13.56 -0.72
C ASP A 210 5.74 12.23 0.00
N VAL A 211 6.99 11.79 -0.07
CA VAL A 211 7.42 10.52 0.52
C VAL A 211 8.57 10.73 1.47
N THR A 212 8.49 10.10 2.63
CA THR A 212 9.58 9.99 3.59
C THR A 212 9.90 8.51 3.83
N PHE A 213 11.16 8.19 4.11
CA PHE A 213 11.60 6.83 4.39
C PHE A 213 11.99 6.71 5.87
N ASP A 214 11.56 5.63 6.54
CA ASP A 214 11.85 5.40 7.95
C ASP A 214 13.37 5.32 8.26
N ALA A 215 14.15 4.90 7.25
CA ALA A 215 15.61 4.79 7.36
C ALA A 215 16.35 6.13 7.22
N LEU A 216 15.66 7.22 6.88
CA LEU A 216 16.24 8.56 6.65
C LEU A 216 15.65 9.58 7.62
N PRO A 217 16.32 10.75 7.79
CA PRO A 217 15.76 11.84 8.58
C PRO A 217 14.40 12.29 8.05
N SER A 218 13.45 12.55 8.94
CA SER A 218 12.05 12.87 8.60
C SER A 218 11.85 14.19 7.85
N ASP A 219 12.85 15.06 7.87
CA ASP A 219 12.90 16.34 7.11
C ASP A 219 13.30 16.15 5.64
N ARG A 220 13.74 14.93 5.28
CA ARG A 220 14.10 14.59 3.91
C ARG A 220 12.89 14.06 3.15
N ILE A 221 12.26 14.93 2.39
CA ILE A 221 11.07 14.64 1.60
C ILE A 221 11.48 14.38 0.14
N PHE A 222 10.93 13.30 -0.43
CA PHE A 222 11.08 12.96 -1.84
C PHE A 222 9.76 13.21 -2.58
N GLU A 223 9.79 14.07 -3.58
CA GLU A 223 8.64 14.26 -4.45
C GLU A 223 8.50 13.08 -5.40
N THR A 224 7.30 12.56 -5.47
CA THR A 224 6.94 11.40 -6.30
C THR A 224 5.65 11.66 -7.06
N THR A 225 5.35 10.79 -8.00
CA THR A 225 4.10 10.86 -8.79
C THR A 225 3.48 9.47 -8.89
N VAL A 226 2.17 9.36 -8.74
CA VAL A 226 1.42 8.13 -8.95
C VAL A 226 1.45 7.78 -10.44
N ILE A 227 2.08 6.66 -10.80
CA ILE A 227 2.22 6.21 -12.20
C ILE A 227 1.18 5.18 -12.60
N SER A 228 0.69 4.39 -11.66
CA SER A 228 -0.35 3.41 -11.93
C SER A 228 -1.17 3.07 -10.69
N ILE A 229 -2.39 2.61 -10.94
CA ILE A 229 -3.31 2.05 -9.96
C ILE A 229 -3.76 0.71 -10.52
N ASP A 230 -3.59 -0.37 -9.75
CA ASP A 230 -4.02 -1.69 -10.19
C ASP A 230 -5.55 -1.74 -10.31
N PRO A 231 -6.09 -2.31 -11.40
CA PRO A 231 -7.54 -2.34 -11.65
C PRO A 231 -8.28 -3.33 -10.74
N SER A 232 -7.56 -4.26 -10.09
CA SER A 232 -8.11 -5.27 -9.20
C SER A 232 -7.64 -5.07 -7.77
N SER A 233 -8.54 -5.30 -6.82
CA SER A 233 -8.20 -5.27 -5.40
C SER A 233 -7.52 -6.56 -4.94
N THR A 234 -6.75 -6.44 -3.86
CA THR A 234 -6.22 -7.55 -3.07
C THR A 234 -6.72 -7.42 -1.63
N VAL A 235 -6.91 -8.56 -0.95
CA VAL A 235 -7.29 -8.56 0.47
C VAL A 235 -6.05 -8.79 1.30
N ILE A 236 -5.70 -7.81 2.14
CA ILE A 236 -4.54 -7.86 3.04
C ILE A 236 -5.07 -7.70 4.46
N GLN A 237 -4.86 -8.70 5.32
CA GLN A 237 -5.34 -8.70 6.71
C GLN A 237 -6.84 -8.31 6.82
N ASP A 238 -7.68 -8.92 5.99
CA ASP A 238 -9.12 -8.67 5.89
C ASP A 238 -9.52 -7.25 5.40
N VAL A 239 -8.56 -6.45 4.92
CA VAL A 239 -8.83 -5.13 4.33
C VAL A 239 -8.70 -5.22 2.81
N VAL A 240 -9.77 -4.82 2.11
CA VAL A 240 -9.76 -4.67 0.64
C VAL A 240 -8.91 -3.47 0.29
N SER A 241 -7.85 -3.69 -0.49
CA SER A 241 -6.88 -2.66 -0.85
C SER A 241 -6.54 -2.72 -2.34
N TYR A 242 -6.19 -1.58 -2.90
CA TYR A 242 -5.72 -1.44 -4.27
C TYR A 242 -4.25 -1.04 -4.26
N ARG A 243 -3.45 -1.70 -5.09
CA ARG A 243 -2.04 -1.36 -5.21
C ARG A 243 -1.87 -0.13 -6.10
N ILE A 244 -1.07 0.80 -5.62
CA ILE A 244 -0.59 1.95 -6.40
C ILE A 244 0.92 1.88 -6.53
N LYS A 245 1.43 2.41 -7.64
CA LYS A 245 2.87 2.56 -7.88
C LYS A 245 3.20 4.02 -8.05
N LEU A 246 4.31 4.43 -7.43
CA LEU A 246 4.82 5.79 -7.53
C LEU A 246 6.24 5.77 -8.08
N ASN A 247 6.54 6.73 -8.95
CA ASN A 247 7.87 6.90 -9.52
C ASN A 247 8.65 7.93 -8.70
N LEU A 248 9.89 7.61 -8.39
CA LEU A 248 10.83 8.55 -7.79
C LEU A 248 11.43 9.46 -8.88
N ALA A 249 11.32 10.79 -8.71
CA ALA A 249 11.87 11.74 -9.68
C ALA A 249 13.41 11.68 -9.78
N SER A 250 14.09 11.23 -8.73
CA SER A 250 15.54 11.01 -8.72
C SER A 250 15.88 9.83 -7.82
N ALA A 251 16.59 8.84 -8.36
CA ALA A 251 17.19 7.79 -7.57
C ALA A 251 18.39 8.36 -6.80
N ASP A 252 18.39 8.14 -5.48
CA ASP A 252 19.50 8.47 -4.60
C ASP A 252 20.22 7.17 -4.20
N ASP A 253 21.54 7.14 -4.23
CA ASP A 253 22.35 5.94 -3.91
C ASP A 253 22.14 5.43 -2.48
N VAL A 254 21.56 6.26 -1.60
CA VAL A 254 21.19 5.87 -0.23
C VAL A 254 19.95 4.99 -0.19
N LEU A 255 19.08 5.09 -1.19
CA LEU A 255 17.83 4.34 -1.26
C LEU A 255 18.12 2.88 -1.63
N LYS A 256 17.50 1.96 -0.88
CA LYS A 256 17.67 0.52 -1.08
C LYS A 256 16.29 -0.14 -1.21
N PRO A 257 16.13 -1.12 -2.13
CA PRO A 257 14.94 -1.96 -2.15
C PRO A 257 14.68 -2.58 -0.77
N GLY A 258 13.42 -2.60 -0.35
CA GLY A 258 12.99 -3.08 0.96
C GLY A 258 12.87 -1.99 2.03
N MET A 259 13.17 -0.72 1.73
CA MET A 259 12.93 0.39 2.65
C MET A 259 11.43 0.70 2.75
N SER A 260 10.96 0.89 3.99
CA SER A 260 9.60 1.35 4.27
C SER A 260 9.46 2.84 3.98
N ALA A 261 8.37 3.20 3.33
CA ALA A 261 8.03 4.56 2.92
C ALA A 261 6.69 5.00 3.52
N ASN A 262 6.64 6.24 4.00
CA ASN A 262 5.40 6.94 4.34
C ASN A 262 5.07 7.89 3.20
N ILE A 263 3.86 7.77 2.67
CA ILE A 263 3.44 8.41 1.42
C ILE A 263 2.22 9.27 1.70
N ASP A 264 2.31 10.56 1.40
CA ASP A 264 1.21 11.52 1.49
C ASP A 264 0.80 11.94 0.07
N VAL A 265 -0.20 11.26 -0.50
CA VAL A 265 -0.72 11.56 -1.84
C VAL A 265 -1.60 12.79 -1.80
N LYS A 266 -1.24 13.84 -2.54
CA LYS A 266 -1.99 15.10 -2.65
C LYS A 266 -3.22 14.91 -3.54
N THR A 267 -4.39 14.69 -2.92
CA THR A 267 -5.60 14.31 -3.65
C THR A 267 -6.41 15.50 -4.13
N SER A 268 -6.50 16.54 -3.31
CA SER A 268 -7.23 17.77 -3.66
C SER A 268 -6.60 18.98 -2.99
N ALA A 269 -6.49 20.07 -3.72
CA ALA A 269 -6.04 21.33 -3.18
C ALA A 269 -6.98 22.46 -3.65
N LYS A 270 -7.23 23.44 -2.77
CA LYS A 270 -7.93 24.67 -3.11
C LYS A 270 -7.18 25.86 -2.51
N GLU A 271 -7.02 26.89 -3.28
CA GLU A 271 -6.32 28.12 -2.88
C GLU A 271 -7.33 29.24 -2.62
N ASP A 272 -6.95 30.17 -1.74
CA ASP A 272 -7.72 31.37 -1.39
C ASP A 272 -9.19 31.10 -0.98
N VAL A 273 -9.43 29.98 -0.30
CA VAL A 273 -10.77 29.63 0.20
C VAL A 273 -10.95 30.07 1.66
N LEU A 274 -12.21 30.33 2.05
CA LEU A 274 -12.54 30.55 3.46
C LEU A 274 -12.37 29.24 4.22
N MET A 275 -11.60 29.25 5.29
CA MET A 275 -11.35 28.05 6.09
C MET A 275 -11.56 28.29 7.57
N ILE A 276 -12.05 27.27 8.25
CA ILE A 276 -12.33 27.27 9.68
C ILE A 276 -11.88 25.96 10.29
N PRO A 277 -11.53 25.91 11.58
CA PRO A 277 -11.29 24.65 12.26
C PRO A 277 -12.55 23.78 12.28
N ILE A 278 -12.42 22.50 11.92
CA ILE A 278 -13.54 21.55 11.90
C ILE A 278 -14.27 21.47 13.27
N ARG A 279 -13.55 21.68 14.37
CA ARG A 279 -14.10 21.71 15.73
C ARG A 279 -15.10 22.85 16.00
N ALA A 280 -15.11 23.89 15.14
CA ALA A 280 -16.08 25.00 15.23
C ALA A 280 -17.41 24.63 14.56
N VAL A 281 -17.43 23.63 13.69
CA VAL A 281 -18.61 23.20 12.95
C VAL A 281 -19.46 22.30 13.82
N LYS A 282 -20.72 22.69 14.01
CA LYS A 282 -21.73 21.91 14.69
C LYS A 282 -22.72 21.35 13.69
N THR A 283 -23.24 20.15 13.95
CA THR A 283 -24.19 19.49 13.06
C THR A 283 -25.49 19.21 13.83
N GLU A 284 -26.62 19.58 13.24
CA GLU A 284 -27.95 19.28 13.75
C GLU A 284 -28.80 18.66 12.62
N GLY A 285 -29.01 17.35 12.71
CA GLY A 285 -29.58 16.59 11.60
C GLY A 285 -28.67 16.58 10.35
N LYS A 286 -29.15 17.21 9.28
CA LYS A 286 -28.37 17.37 8.01
C LYS A 286 -27.79 18.78 7.85
N GLN A 287 -28.07 19.69 8.79
CA GLN A 287 -27.58 21.08 8.69
C GLN A 287 -26.30 21.26 9.48
N LYS A 288 -25.35 21.96 8.89
CA LYS A 288 -24.11 22.38 9.55
C LYS A 288 -24.20 23.86 9.85
N PHE A 289 -23.75 24.25 11.04
CA PHE A 289 -23.77 25.63 11.50
C PHE A 289 -22.58 25.92 12.40
N VAL A 290 -22.30 27.19 12.59
CA VAL A 290 -21.30 27.70 13.53
C VAL A 290 -21.96 28.73 14.44
N ASP A 291 -21.40 28.94 15.62
CA ASP A 291 -21.79 30.04 16.49
C ASP A 291 -20.77 31.18 16.37
N ILE A 292 -21.24 32.35 15.97
CA ILE A 292 -20.43 33.57 15.80
C ILE A 292 -20.58 34.40 17.08
N LEU A 293 -19.44 34.89 17.58
CA LEU A 293 -19.44 35.84 18.71
C LEU A 293 -19.60 37.26 18.20
N ILE A 294 -20.72 37.89 18.55
CA ILE A 294 -21.02 39.27 18.17
C ILE A 294 -20.53 40.25 19.25
N ASP A 295 -20.79 39.95 20.50
CA ASP A 295 -20.39 40.82 21.65
C ASP A 295 -19.97 39.92 22.82
N ALA A 296 -18.68 39.89 23.10
CA ALA A 296 -18.10 39.09 24.20
C ALA A 296 -18.53 39.60 25.58
N GLN A 297 -18.77 40.93 25.72
CA GLN A 297 -19.15 41.52 27.02
C GLN A 297 -20.59 41.21 27.38
N LYS A 298 -21.46 41.14 26.37
CA LYS A 298 -22.90 40.86 26.54
C LYS A 298 -23.27 39.40 26.34
N ASN A 299 -22.31 38.52 26.07
CA ASN A 299 -22.53 37.11 25.71
C ASN A 299 -23.53 36.95 24.54
N ILE A 300 -23.46 37.85 23.53
CA ILE A 300 -24.29 37.76 22.34
C ILE A 300 -23.62 36.88 21.30
N THR A 301 -24.28 35.76 20.99
CA THR A 301 -23.84 34.83 19.94
C THR A 301 -24.94 34.72 18.89
N ARG A 302 -24.56 34.47 17.64
CA ARG A 302 -25.48 34.20 16.53
C ARG A 302 -25.14 32.89 15.88
N ARG A 303 -26.14 32.04 15.70
CA ARG A 303 -26.00 30.81 14.89
C ARG A 303 -26.06 31.20 13.42
N GLU A 304 -25.11 30.72 12.65
CA GLU A 304 -25.05 30.90 11.20
C GLU A 304 -24.97 29.55 10.51
N ASN A 305 -25.88 29.30 9.57
CA ASN A 305 -25.84 28.07 8.76
C ASN A 305 -24.77 28.19 7.70
N ILE A 306 -23.98 27.13 7.55
CA ILE A 306 -22.86 27.11 6.61
C ILE A 306 -22.96 25.94 5.66
N GLN A 307 -22.42 26.13 4.46
CA GLN A 307 -22.11 25.05 3.54
C GLN A 307 -20.59 24.81 3.56
N THR A 308 -20.22 23.58 3.85
CA THR A 308 -18.81 23.19 3.90
C THR A 308 -18.39 22.48 2.61
N GLY A 309 -17.15 22.67 2.22
CA GLY A 309 -16.53 21.99 1.08
C GLY A 309 -15.46 21.00 1.52
N LEU A 310 -14.25 21.16 0.98
CA LEU A 310 -13.10 20.30 1.21
C LEU A 310 -12.67 20.30 2.69
N THR A 311 -12.36 19.14 3.22
CA THR A 311 -11.74 18.98 4.55
C THR A 311 -10.25 18.75 4.36
N GLY A 312 -9.42 19.60 4.93
CA GLY A 312 -7.96 19.49 4.86
C GLY A 312 -7.36 18.75 6.04
N ASP A 313 -6.09 18.45 5.94
CA ASP A 313 -5.34 17.60 6.88
C ASP A 313 -5.05 18.28 8.22
N GLU A 314 -4.93 19.60 8.26
CA GLU A 314 -4.66 20.38 9.49
C GLU A 314 -5.91 20.55 10.38
N GLY A 315 -6.97 19.77 10.16
CA GLY A 315 -8.23 19.90 10.87
C GLY A 315 -8.99 21.18 10.49
N MET A 316 -8.71 21.73 9.31
CA MET A 316 -9.42 22.85 8.70
C MET A 316 -10.45 22.36 7.70
N ILE A 317 -11.55 23.08 7.55
CA ILE A 317 -12.60 22.78 6.57
C ILE A 317 -12.94 24.04 5.78
N GLU A 318 -13.12 23.88 4.48
CA GLU A 318 -13.57 24.93 3.58
C GLU A 318 -15.01 25.34 3.91
N VAL A 319 -15.28 26.62 3.89
CA VAL A 319 -16.62 27.19 3.92
C VAL A 319 -16.95 27.77 2.55
N VAL A 320 -17.92 27.18 1.87
CA VAL A 320 -18.37 27.59 0.54
C VAL A 320 -19.31 28.78 0.65
N SER A 321 -20.14 28.83 1.71
CA SER A 321 -21.09 29.93 1.95
C SER A 321 -21.50 30.01 3.40
N GLY A 322 -21.96 31.20 3.83
CA GLY A 322 -22.51 31.45 5.17
C GLY A 322 -21.56 32.20 6.10
N LEU A 323 -20.32 32.48 5.73
CA LEU A 323 -19.39 33.27 6.55
C LEU A 323 -18.61 34.31 5.73
N GLU A 324 -18.12 35.32 6.43
CA GLU A 324 -17.25 36.36 5.90
C GLU A 324 -15.89 36.35 6.60
N VAL A 325 -14.86 36.85 5.91
CA VAL A 325 -13.50 37.00 6.47
C VAL A 325 -13.56 37.94 7.70
N GLY A 326 -12.85 37.56 8.76
CA GLY A 326 -12.73 38.34 9.97
C GLY A 326 -13.80 38.06 11.03
N GLN A 327 -14.83 37.27 10.75
CA GLN A 327 -15.81 36.86 11.73
C GLN A 327 -15.19 36.00 12.82
N GLN A 328 -15.57 36.20 14.08
CA GLN A 328 -15.09 35.45 15.23
C GLN A 328 -16.03 34.29 15.55
N MET A 329 -15.58 33.07 15.32
CA MET A 329 -16.34 31.86 15.62
C MET A 329 -15.96 31.28 16.97
N ILE A 330 -16.95 30.73 17.65
CA ILE A 330 -16.75 30.06 18.93
C ILE A 330 -16.34 28.61 18.69
N THR A 331 -15.16 28.25 19.17
CA THR A 331 -14.66 26.86 19.14
C THR A 331 -14.89 26.13 20.45
N PHE A 332 -14.96 26.86 21.56
CA PHE A 332 -15.18 26.29 22.88
C PHE A 332 -15.86 27.29 23.79
N VAL A 333 -16.75 26.82 24.66
CA VAL A 333 -17.43 27.61 25.68
C VAL A 333 -17.13 27.03 27.05
N LYS A 334 -16.48 27.81 27.91
CA LYS A 334 -16.25 27.44 29.29
C LYS A 334 -17.28 28.17 30.13
N THR A 335 -18.23 27.42 30.66
CA THR A 335 -19.23 27.92 31.63
C THR A 335 -18.58 27.90 33.01
N GLN A 336 -18.55 29.07 33.69
CA GLN A 336 -18.09 29.17 35.08
C GLN A 336 -19.27 28.99 36.05
#